data_bf52d4c63802664cad61f61a224c7df5
#
_entry.id   bf52d4c63802664cad61f61a224c7df5
#
_cell.length_a   1.000
_cell.length_b   1.000
_cell.length_c   1.000
_cell.angle_alpha   90.00
_cell.angle_beta   90.00
_cell.angle_gamma   90.00
#
_symmetry.space_group_name_H-M   'P 1'
#
loop_
_entity.id
_entity.type
_entity.pdbx_description
1 polymer ?
#
loop_
_entity_poly.entity_id
_entity_poly.type
_entity_poly.pdbx_seq_one_letter_code
_entity_poly.pdbx_strand_id
1 'polypeptide(L)'
;MASPSARAPRDRLSDLPDFLLGNILSYLPTKEAGCAAGLSRRWRNIFCNVHAISFEEREGERAKDWDTFYFEAEERKSCSGVILDDVCSALLCRRRTAGAHVPLRSFRFAFDDCHGWNAVHVDQWLTYVLRTNRHHELHLDLCFWLGRICQRRKRDRYGGEEEEEVGSGTDNSDAEEERRKWRAWSYVLPRGLFSCTAIRTLRISNCRMNLPRTVELPFLETLSITAPRRDGGRSVQRLISSCPGLVDLTLQSIDRLSSVSVLDKRLRRFALRCCHNLRSVHVDASELRSLDYSGAAPAESLLSLHGAVGIPSSTVNFCQAPSSESERDRFTRFMEKISAARHLHLHHQHLPYSCFEGFPSFSSLTRLALQGALLIPGVMRRILEQAPNLEILTLLMEFSTVPERLAAPDESSFSVPCLRSRVKEINMVHYQGDALQRMMARLLFRNALVLERMCVVLVKGPFALQYRLKKEIEGSMVAGHVEKVFL
;
A
#
# COMPACT_ATOMS: atom_id res chain seq x y z
N MET A 1 33.93 31.33 46.12
CA MET A 1 33.58 31.23 44.70
C MET A 1 32.49 30.23 44.55
N ALA A 2 31.25 30.68 44.34
CA ALA A 2 30.07 29.82 44.22
C ALA A 2 30.00 29.35 42.75
N SER A 3 29.97 28.03 42.55
CA SER A 3 29.79 27.40 41.21
C SER A 3 28.43 27.76 40.62
N PRO A 4 28.31 28.06 39.33
CA PRO A 4 27.03 28.34 38.74
C PRO A 4 26.21 27.04 38.70
N SER A 5 25.05 27.07 39.38
CA SER A 5 24.02 26.02 39.31
C SER A 5 23.61 25.82 37.88
N ALA A 6 23.89 24.65 37.31
CA ALA A 6 23.38 24.24 36.00
C ALA A 6 21.85 24.26 36.05
N ARG A 7 21.20 25.19 35.35
CA ARG A 7 19.76 25.23 35.17
C ARG A 7 19.33 23.89 34.53
N ALA A 8 18.47 23.17 35.24
CA ALA A 8 17.83 22.00 34.69
C ALA A 8 17.22 22.31 33.31
N PRO A 9 17.34 21.42 32.31
CA PRO A 9 16.77 21.64 30.98
C PRO A 9 15.27 21.90 31.11
N ARG A 10 14.82 23.05 30.61
CA ARG A 10 13.41 23.47 30.68
C ARG A 10 12.57 22.51 29.87
N ASP A 11 11.55 21.93 30.48
CA ASP A 11 10.60 21.03 29.82
C ASP A 11 9.68 21.84 28.89
N ARG A 12 10.14 22.04 27.66
CA ARG A 12 9.43 22.81 26.66
C ARG A 12 8.16 22.12 26.15
N LEU A 13 8.09 20.78 26.24
CA LEU A 13 6.93 20.01 25.80
C LEU A 13 5.76 20.24 26.75
N SER A 14 5.99 20.17 28.08
CA SER A 14 4.97 20.41 29.08
C SER A 14 4.47 21.88 29.13
N ASP A 15 5.21 22.82 28.58
CA ASP A 15 4.78 24.22 28.44
C ASP A 15 3.75 24.43 27.31
N LEU A 16 3.52 23.45 26.42
CA LEU A 16 2.56 23.57 25.33
C LEU A 16 1.11 23.49 25.81
N PRO A 17 0.18 24.23 25.17
CA PRO A 17 -1.27 24.09 25.39
C PRO A 17 -1.77 22.67 25.08
N ASP A 18 -2.77 22.20 25.83
CA ASP A 18 -3.29 20.83 25.74
C ASP A 18 -3.82 20.45 24.35
N PHE A 19 -4.38 21.42 23.61
CA PHE A 19 -4.84 21.16 22.25
C PHE A 19 -3.70 20.88 21.27
N LEU A 20 -2.54 21.54 21.44
CA LEU A 20 -1.34 21.26 20.63
C LEU A 20 -0.75 19.89 20.98
N LEU A 21 -0.73 19.56 22.27
CA LEU A 21 -0.28 18.24 22.72
C LEU A 21 -1.22 17.13 22.21
N GLY A 22 -2.53 17.35 22.19
CA GLY A 22 -3.51 16.45 21.59
C GLY A 22 -3.29 16.25 20.08
N ASN A 23 -2.96 17.32 19.36
CA ASN A 23 -2.57 17.23 17.94
C ASN A 23 -1.30 16.39 17.76
N ILE A 24 -0.27 16.61 18.60
CA ILE A 24 0.98 15.84 18.54
C ILE A 24 0.71 14.36 18.79
N LEU A 25 -0.07 14.03 19.84
CA LEU A 25 -0.45 12.65 20.13
C LEU A 25 -1.25 11.99 18.99
N SER A 26 -1.96 12.78 18.19
CA SER A 26 -2.73 12.25 17.04
C SER A 26 -1.85 11.72 15.90
N TYR A 27 -0.56 12.04 15.89
CA TYR A 27 0.42 11.48 14.94
C TYR A 27 1.06 10.17 15.43
N LEU A 28 0.87 9.83 16.70
CA LEU A 28 1.37 8.57 17.26
C LEU A 28 0.34 7.45 17.02
N PRO A 29 0.79 6.19 16.94
CA PRO A 29 -0.08 5.04 17.10
C PRO A 29 -0.90 5.17 18.38
N THR A 30 -2.18 4.79 18.34
CA THR A 30 -3.09 5.04 19.50
C THR A 30 -2.61 4.36 20.77
N LYS A 31 -1.96 3.20 20.68
CA LYS A 31 -1.36 2.51 21.84
C LYS A 31 -0.26 3.35 22.48
N GLU A 32 0.63 3.95 21.69
CA GLU A 32 1.70 4.82 22.19
C GLU A 32 1.13 6.12 22.81
N ALA A 33 0.15 6.72 22.13
CA ALA A 33 -0.57 7.87 22.68
C ALA A 33 -1.28 7.52 24.01
N GLY A 34 -1.83 6.30 24.12
CA GLY A 34 -2.43 5.76 25.34
C GLY A 34 -1.40 5.56 26.46
N CYS A 35 -0.20 5.09 26.15
CA CYS A 35 0.91 5.01 27.12
C CYS A 35 1.26 6.39 27.69
N ALA A 36 1.30 7.43 26.86
CA ALA A 36 1.49 8.80 27.31
C ALA A 36 0.39 9.25 28.29
N ALA A 37 -0.86 8.84 28.07
CA ALA A 37 -1.97 9.12 28.99
C ALA A 37 -1.79 8.52 30.40
N GLY A 38 -0.96 7.47 30.53
CA GLY A 38 -0.59 6.87 31.83
C GLY A 38 0.37 7.71 32.64
N LEU A 39 1.12 8.65 32.06
CA LEU A 39 2.19 9.40 32.70
C LEU A 39 1.65 10.39 33.77
N SER A 40 0.49 11.00 33.55
CA SER A 40 -0.11 11.92 34.51
C SER A 40 -1.59 12.16 34.23
N ARG A 41 -2.29 12.80 35.22
CA ARG A 41 -3.68 13.23 35.05
C ARG A 41 -3.84 14.21 33.90
N ARG A 42 -2.87 15.10 33.69
CA ARG A 42 -2.87 16.06 32.55
C ARG A 42 -2.79 15.33 31.21
N TRP A 43 -1.87 14.40 31.03
CA TRP A 43 -1.70 13.62 29.82
C TRP A 43 -2.92 12.76 29.51
N ARG A 44 -3.62 12.25 30.52
CA ARG A 44 -4.90 11.55 30.33
C ARG A 44 -5.98 12.46 29.76
N ASN A 45 -6.05 13.71 30.21
CA ASN A 45 -6.98 14.70 29.65
C ASN A 45 -6.57 15.11 28.23
N ILE A 46 -5.28 15.21 27.94
CA ILE A 46 -4.76 15.50 26.60
C ILE A 46 -5.12 14.38 25.62
N PHE A 47 -5.05 13.12 26.02
CA PHE A 47 -5.46 11.99 25.19
C PHE A 47 -6.93 12.09 24.77
N CYS A 48 -7.80 12.66 25.57
CA CYS A 48 -9.19 12.90 25.19
C CYS A 48 -9.35 13.90 24.03
N ASN A 49 -8.35 14.72 23.76
CA ASN A 49 -8.30 15.70 22.68
C ASN A 49 -7.64 15.17 21.39
N VAL A 50 -7.23 13.90 21.37
CA VAL A 50 -6.71 13.25 20.17
C VAL A 50 -7.80 13.18 19.11
N HIS A 51 -7.53 13.64 17.90
CA HIS A 51 -8.51 13.67 16.80
C HIS A 51 -8.35 12.53 15.81
N ALA A 52 -7.31 11.71 15.92
CA ALA A 52 -7.09 10.51 15.12
C ALA A 52 -6.90 9.29 16.02
N ILE A 53 -7.65 8.23 15.74
CA ILE A 53 -7.56 6.95 16.43
C ILE A 53 -7.29 5.87 15.39
N SER A 54 -6.24 5.08 15.62
CA SER A 54 -5.86 3.98 14.75
C SER A 54 -5.53 2.75 15.58
N PHE A 55 -6.19 1.65 15.27
CA PHE A 55 -5.90 0.35 15.83
C PHE A 55 -5.67 -0.66 14.73
N GLU A 56 -4.56 -1.40 14.86
CA GLU A 56 -4.22 -2.49 13.97
C GLU A 56 -3.81 -3.71 14.81
N GLU A 57 -4.44 -4.85 14.56
CA GLU A 57 -4.23 -6.08 15.33
C GLU A 57 -2.77 -6.52 15.36
N ARG A 58 -2.00 -6.17 14.34
CA ARG A 58 -0.59 -6.53 14.17
C ARG A 58 0.41 -5.42 14.51
N GLU A 59 -0.05 -4.36 15.14
CA GLU A 59 0.82 -3.26 15.53
C GLU A 59 1.84 -3.75 16.56
N GLY A 60 3.11 -3.86 16.17
CA GLY A 60 4.22 -4.32 16.99
C GLY A 60 4.61 -5.79 16.84
N GLU A 61 3.80 -6.64 16.24
CA GLU A 61 4.24 -7.98 15.85
C GLU A 61 4.88 -7.90 14.45
N ARG A 62 6.21 -8.06 14.41
CA ARG A 62 6.90 -8.38 13.16
C ARG A 62 6.27 -9.67 12.63
N ALA A 63 5.89 -9.65 11.37
CA ALA A 63 5.36 -10.80 10.66
C ALA A 63 6.15 -12.08 11.00
N LYS A 64 5.73 -12.82 12.01
CA LYS A 64 5.97 -14.23 12.11
C LYS A 64 5.32 -14.84 10.88
N ASP A 65 5.95 -15.81 10.28
CA ASP A 65 5.50 -16.46 9.05
C ASP A 65 3.97 -16.61 9.05
N TRP A 66 3.35 -16.07 7.99
CA TRP A 66 1.90 -16.10 7.79
C TRP A 66 1.30 -17.51 7.89
N ASP A 67 2.10 -18.54 7.63
CA ASP A 67 1.68 -19.94 7.67
C ASP A 67 1.50 -20.42 9.12
N THR A 68 2.31 -19.94 10.07
CA THR A 68 2.20 -20.30 11.50
C THR A 68 1.01 -19.61 12.19
N PHE A 69 0.64 -18.39 11.77
CA PHE A 69 -0.46 -17.65 12.35
C PHE A 69 -1.85 -18.31 12.14
N TYR A 70 -1.99 -19.15 11.13
CA TYR A 70 -3.25 -19.84 10.85
C TYR A 70 -3.50 -21.08 11.75
N PHE A 71 -2.51 -21.58 12.46
CA PHE A 71 -2.62 -22.82 13.23
C PHE A 71 -3.05 -22.64 14.69
N GLU A 72 -3.03 -21.42 15.24
CA GLU A 72 -3.32 -21.19 16.65
C GLU A 72 -4.61 -20.37 16.85
N ALA A 73 -5.77 -21.01 16.71
CA ALA A 73 -7.09 -20.37 16.87
C ALA A 73 -7.32 -19.75 18.26
N GLU A 74 -6.67 -20.26 19.29
CA GLU A 74 -6.79 -19.75 20.67
C GLU A 74 -5.98 -18.50 20.93
N GLU A 75 -4.75 -18.40 20.39
CA GLU A 75 -3.95 -17.19 20.47
C GLU A 75 -4.62 -16.01 19.75
N ARG A 76 -5.27 -16.28 18.62
CA ARG A 76 -6.05 -15.26 17.90
C ARG A 76 -7.21 -14.70 18.72
N LYS A 77 -7.94 -15.56 19.43
CA LYS A 77 -9.03 -15.10 20.33
C LYS A 77 -8.50 -14.19 21.44
N SER A 78 -7.31 -14.49 21.95
CA SER A 78 -6.67 -13.68 22.98
C SER A 78 -6.24 -12.32 22.43
N CYS A 79 -5.59 -12.26 21.26
CA CYS A 79 -5.21 -11.01 20.60
C CYS A 79 -6.43 -10.15 20.23
N SER A 80 -7.48 -10.78 19.72
CA SER A 80 -8.74 -10.13 19.41
C SER A 80 -9.41 -9.50 20.64
N GLY A 81 -9.36 -10.16 21.79
CA GLY A 81 -9.87 -9.62 23.03
C GLY A 81 -9.16 -8.33 23.46
N VAL A 82 -7.84 -8.32 23.36
CA VAL A 82 -7.02 -7.15 23.73
C VAL A 82 -7.34 -5.93 22.87
N ILE A 83 -7.44 -6.10 21.55
CA ILE A 83 -7.73 -4.97 20.66
C ILE A 83 -9.14 -4.42 20.87
N LEU A 84 -10.11 -5.29 21.19
CA LEU A 84 -11.47 -4.86 21.53
C LEU A 84 -11.47 -3.98 22.79
N ASP A 85 -10.74 -4.40 23.83
CA ASP A 85 -10.63 -3.66 25.09
C ASP A 85 -9.88 -2.33 24.87
N ASP A 86 -8.83 -2.31 24.07
CA ASP A 86 -8.07 -1.11 23.73
C ASP A 86 -8.96 -0.07 23.01
N VAL A 87 -9.73 -0.50 22.00
CA VAL A 87 -10.65 0.39 21.27
C VAL A 87 -11.75 0.90 22.20
N CYS A 88 -12.37 0.02 22.98
CA CYS A 88 -13.40 0.39 23.96
C CYS A 88 -12.85 1.40 24.97
N SER A 89 -11.68 1.16 25.51
CA SER A 89 -11.03 2.03 26.49
C SER A 89 -10.74 3.40 25.93
N ALA A 90 -10.20 3.49 24.71
CA ALA A 90 -9.92 4.74 24.03
C ALA A 90 -11.20 5.56 23.77
N LEU A 91 -12.25 4.94 23.26
CA LEU A 91 -13.52 5.62 22.99
C LEU A 91 -14.26 6.03 24.27
N LEU A 92 -14.21 5.20 25.33
CA LEU A 92 -14.78 5.52 26.64
C LEU A 92 -14.01 6.66 27.34
N CYS A 93 -12.68 6.69 27.23
CA CYS A 93 -11.87 7.78 27.76
C CYS A 93 -12.32 9.13 27.17
N ARG A 94 -12.52 9.19 25.87
CA ARG A 94 -13.03 10.39 25.18
C ARG A 94 -14.43 10.79 25.63
N ARG A 95 -15.31 9.84 25.96
CA ARG A 95 -16.69 10.10 26.39
C ARG A 95 -16.78 10.66 27.80
N ARG A 96 -15.83 10.33 28.68
CA ARG A 96 -15.87 10.72 30.11
C ARG A 96 -15.51 12.18 30.38
N THR A 97 -14.86 12.84 29.44
CA THR A 97 -14.44 14.23 29.63
C THR A 97 -15.63 15.13 29.31
N ALA A 98 -16.27 15.62 30.37
CA ALA A 98 -17.34 16.63 30.30
C ALA A 98 -16.73 17.98 29.90
N GLY A 99 -16.57 18.25 28.63
CA GLY A 99 -16.04 19.48 28.07
C GLY A 99 -16.20 19.46 26.55
N ALA A 100 -15.84 20.51 25.85
CA ALA A 100 -15.95 20.58 24.41
C ALA A 100 -15.34 19.34 23.73
N HIS A 101 -16.19 18.45 23.23
CA HIS A 101 -15.75 17.25 22.54
C HIS A 101 -14.96 17.64 21.30
N VAL A 102 -13.66 17.37 21.31
CA VAL A 102 -12.87 17.46 20.08
C VAL A 102 -13.38 16.40 19.11
N PRO A 103 -13.84 16.75 17.92
CA PRO A 103 -14.36 15.78 16.95
C PRO A 103 -13.26 14.82 16.51
N LEU A 104 -13.62 13.57 16.28
CA LEU A 104 -12.72 12.55 15.78
C LEU A 104 -12.63 12.68 14.26
N ARG A 105 -11.54 13.23 13.75
CA ARG A 105 -11.33 13.42 12.31
C ARG A 105 -10.96 12.14 11.58
N SER A 106 -10.27 11.21 12.25
CA SER A 106 -9.84 9.96 11.66
C SER A 106 -10.09 8.78 12.58
N PHE A 107 -10.73 7.76 12.06
CA PHE A 107 -10.91 6.48 12.73
C PHE A 107 -10.47 5.37 11.79
N ARG A 108 -9.35 4.73 12.14
CA ARG A 108 -8.81 3.56 11.45
C ARG A 108 -8.91 2.35 12.36
N PHE A 109 -9.41 1.27 11.76
CA PHE A 109 -9.54 0.00 12.44
C PHE A 109 -9.17 -1.12 11.47
N ALA A 110 -8.09 -1.84 11.77
CA ALA A 110 -7.62 -2.97 11.00
C ALA A 110 -7.60 -4.22 11.85
N PHE A 111 -8.48 -5.16 11.55
CA PHE A 111 -8.75 -6.34 12.34
C PHE A 111 -8.91 -7.56 11.45
N ASP A 112 -8.18 -8.62 11.77
CA ASP A 112 -8.12 -9.82 10.93
C ASP A 112 -9.11 -10.85 11.45
N ASP A 113 -10.33 -10.68 11.49
CA ASP A 113 -11.34 -11.65 11.86
C ASP A 113 -12.46 -11.09 12.77
N CYS A 114 -13.45 -10.55 12.11
CA CYS A 114 -14.66 -10.13 12.82
C CYS A 114 -15.67 -11.29 12.90
N HIS A 115 -15.56 -12.11 13.96
CA HIS A 115 -16.60 -13.07 14.31
C HIS A 115 -17.89 -12.37 14.72
N GLY A 116 -19.03 -13.11 14.70
CA GLY A 116 -20.34 -12.55 15.02
C GLY A 116 -20.45 -11.82 16.34
N TRP A 117 -19.71 -12.23 17.36
CA TRP A 117 -19.68 -11.56 18.66
C TRP A 117 -18.93 -10.22 18.63
N ASN A 118 -17.96 -10.05 17.73
CA ASN A 118 -17.22 -8.79 17.58
C ASN A 118 -18.02 -7.74 16.80
N ALA A 119 -18.98 -8.15 15.97
CA ALA A 119 -19.80 -7.25 15.18
C ALA A 119 -20.56 -6.23 16.03
N VAL A 120 -21.05 -6.63 17.20
CA VAL A 120 -21.77 -5.73 18.13
C VAL A 120 -20.87 -4.60 18.62
N HIS A 121 -19.63 -4.90 18.97
CA HIS A 121 -18.66 -3.89 19.40
C HIS A 121 -18.33 -2.91 18.27
N VAL A 122 -18.06 -3.44 17.07
CA VAL A 122 -17.78 -2.61 15.88
C VAL A 122 -18.98 -1.71 15.55
N ASP A 123 -20.22 -2.23 15.64
CA ASP A 123 -21.43 -1.43 15.45
C ASP A 123 -21.55 -0.29 16.47
N GLN A 124 -21.23 -0.55 17.74
CA GLN A 124 -21.22 0.46 18.78
C GLN A 124 -20.17 1.54 18.52
N TRP A 125 -18.96 1.16 18.13
CA TRP A 125 -17.88 2.11 17.81
C TRP A 125 -18.23 2.98 16.60
N LEU A 126 -18.70 2.36 15.52
CA LEU A 126 -19.11 3.11 14.33
C LEU A 126 -20.28 4.03 14.64
N THR A 127 -21.26 3.56 15.42
CA THR A 127 -22.38 4.41 15.84
C THR A 127 -21.90 5.62 16.65
N TYR A 128 -20.96 5.41 17.58
CA TYR A 128 -20.37 6.50 18.35
C TYR A 128 -19.62 7.49 17.42
N VAL A 129 -18.75 6.99 16.57
CA VAL A 129 -17.93 7.81 15.66
C VAL A 129 -18.83 8.63 14.70
N LEU A 130 -19.84 8.01 14.10
CA LEU A 130 -20.77 8.68 13.18
C LEU A 130 -21.64 9.74 13.87
N ARG A 131 -22.07 9.47 15.12
CA ARG A 131 -22.89 10.43 15.88
C ARG A 131 -22.10 11.64 16.38
N THR A 132 -20.85 11.45 16.80
CA THR A 132 -20.00 12.52 17.35
C THR A 132 -19.46 13.46 16.25
N ASN A 133 -19.45 13.01 14.98
CA ASN A 133 -18.83 13.76 13.88
C ASN A 133 -19.81 14.30 12.83
N ARG A 134 -21.10 14.48 13.17
CA ARG A 134 -22.12 14.91 12.20
C ARG A 134 -21.80 16.21 11.44
N HIS A 135 -20.99 17.09 12.04
CA HIS A 135 -20.67 18.42 11.52
C HIS A 135 -19.19 18.63 11.21
N HIS A 136 -18.37 17.58 11.31
CA HIS A 136 -16.93 17.65 11.14
C HIS A 136 -16.46 16.60 10.14
N GLU A 137 -15.42 16.92 9.39
CA GLU A 137 -14.83 16.02 8.41
C GLU A 137 -14.37 14.70 9.08
N LEU A 138 -14.73 13.58 8.46
CA LEU A 138 -14.45 12.25 8.96
C LEU A 138 -13.78 11.39 7.90
N HIS A 139 -12.65 10.79 8.30
CA HIS A 139 -11.93 9.80 7.52
C HIS A 139 -12.08 8.43 8.17
N LEU A 140 -12.70 7.50 7.47
CA LEU A 140 -12.92 6.12 7.95
C LEU A 140 -12.06 5.14 7.14
N ASP A 141 -11.34 4.29 7.86
CA ASP A 141 -10.57 3.19 7.28
C ASP A 141 -10.88 1.90 8.07
N LEU A 142 -11.70 1.05 7.46
CA LEU A 142 -12.26 -0.15 8.09
C LEU A 142 -11.75 -1.38 7.34
N CYS A 143 -10.78 -2.06 7.91
CA CYS A 143 -10.15 -3.23 7.35
C CYS A 143 -10.46 -4.47 8.19
N PHE A 144 -11.17 -5.45 7.60
CA PHE A 144 -11.51 -6.72 8.25
C PHE A 144 -10.72 -7.90 7.68
N TRP A 145 -9.57 -7.63 7.11
CA TRP A 145 -8.66 -8.63 6.60
C TRP A 145 -7.27 -8.03 6.35
N LEU A 146 -6.27 -8.61 6.96
CA LEU A 146 -4.87 -8.20 6.82
C LEU A 146 -4.05 -9.13 5.91
N GLY A 147 -4.68 -10.18 5.36
CA GLY A 147 -4.05 -11.17 4.51
C GLY A 147 -3.80 -10.71 3.06
N ARG A 148 -3.14 -11.59 2.30
CA ARG A 148 -2.90 -11.37 0.87
C ARG A 148 -4.20 -11.35 0.10
N ILE A 149 -4.40 -10.34 -0.74
CA ILE A 149 -5.63 -10.10 -1.46
C ILE A 149 -5.66 -10.84 -2.79
N CYS A 150 -4.54 -10.93 -3.51
CA CYS A 150 -4.47 -11.62 -4.79
C CYS A 150 -4.11 -13.09 -4.64
N GLN A 151 -5.08 -13.97 -4.88
CA GLN A 151 -4.90 -15.43 -4.78
C GLN A 151 -4.14 -16.04 -5.98
N ARG A 152 -4.09 -15.37 -7.15
CA ARG A 152 -3.39 -15.88 -8.34
C ARG A 152 -1.87 -15.95 -8.15
N ARG A 153 -1.29 -15.09 -7.30
CA ARG A 153 0.14 -15.16 -6.92
C ARG A 153 0.56 -16.46 -6.21
N LYS A 154 -0.39 -17.23 -5.66
CA LYS A 154 -0.09 -18.51 -5.00
C LYS A 154 0.22 -19.64 -6.00
N ARG A 155 -0.44 -19.66 -7.18
CA ARG A 155 -0.24 -20.74 -8.16
C ARG A 155 1.14 -20.71 -8.81
N ASP A 156 1.71 -19.52 -9.04
CA ASP A 156 3.02 -19.40 -9.69
C ASP A 156 4.21 -19.73 -8.78
N ARG A 157 4.01 -19.78 -7.45
CA ARG A 157 5.07 -20.08 -6.48
C ARG A 157 5.27 -21.59 -6.24
N TYR A 158 4.30 -22.40 -6.59
CA TYR A 158 4.31 -23.86 -6.50
C TYR A 158 3.98 -24.46 -7.87
N GLY A 159 4.69 -24.02 -8.91
CA GLY A 159 4.69 -24.62 -10.24
C GLY A 159 5.46 -25.96 -10.30
N GLY A 160 5.35 -26.76 -9.26
CA GLY A 160 5.57 -28.20 -9.29
C GLY A 160 4.20 -28.86 -9.45
N GLU A 161 4.13 -29.77 -10.38
CA GLU A 161 3.01 -30.66 -10.59
C GLU A 161 2.49 -31.14 -9.24
N GLU A 162 1.24 -30.78 -8.87
CA GLU A 162 0.53 -31.49 -7.83
C GLU A 162 0.30 -32.91 -8.39
N GLU A 163 1.27 -33.78 -8.19
CA GLU A 163 0.98 -35.20 -8.07
C GLU A 163 -0.09 -35.29 -6.98
N GLU A 164 -1.27 -35.79 -7.38
CA GLU A 164 -2.31 -36.25 -6.46
C GLU A 164 -1.67 -37.32 -5.58
N GLU A 165 -1.01 -36.92 -4.49
CA GLU A 165 -0.79 -37.85 -3.38
C GLU A 165 -2.17 -38.13 -2.78
N VAL A 166 -2.73 -39.23 -3.25
CA VAL A 166 -3.74 -40.00 -2.55
C VAL A 166 -3.08 -40.57 -1.29
N GLY A 167 -2.88 -39.69 -0.31
CA GLY A 167 -2.44 -39.98 1.04
C GLY A 167 -3.65 -40.05 1.96
N SER A 168 -4.07 -41.23 2.29
CA SER A 168 -5.00 -41.56 3.36
C SER A 168 -4.53 -40.92 4.69
N GLY A 169 -5.30 -39.95 5.19
CA GLY A 169 -5.04 -39.35 6.51
C GLY A 169 -6.24 -38.47 6.89
N THR A 170 -7.15 -39.05 7.61
CA THR A 170 -8.22 -38.43 8.40
C THR A 170 -7.66 -37.34 9.28
N ASP A 171 -7.84 -36.05 8.95
CA ASP A 171 -7.93 -34.89 9.88
C ASP A 171 -8.01 -33.52 9.18
N ASN A 172 -7.92 -33.46 7.83
CA ASN A 172 -7.98 -32.19 7.11
C ASN A 172 -9.38 -31.66 6.82
N SER A 173 -10.44 -32.45 7.05
CA SER A 173 -11.82 -32.06 6.73
C SER A 173 -12.34 -30.96 7.65
N ASP A 174 -11.99 -31.01 8.93
CA ASP A 174 -12.48 -30.06 9.93
C ASP A 174 -11.83 -28.67 9.77
N ALA A 175 -10.53 -28.65 9.48
CA ALA A 175 -9.80 -27.42 9.23
C ALA A 175 -10.27 -26.72 7.92
N GLU A 176 -10.65 -27.51 6.90
CA GLU A 176 -11.16 -26.97 5.64
C GLU A 176 -12.62 -26.51 5.76
N GLU A 177 -13.41 -27.22 6.55
CA GLU A 177 -14.78 -26.81 6.87
C GLU A 177 -14.81 -25.56 7.79
N GLU A 178 -13.92 -25.46 8.77
CA GLU A 178 -13.67 -24.23 9.52
C GLU A 178 -13.25 -23.10 8.59
N ARG A 179 -12.29 -23.31 7.68
CA ARG A 179 -11.91 -22.31 6.68
C ARG A 179 -13.06 -21.88 5.79
N ARG A 180 -13.98 -22.79 5.42
CA ARG A 180 -15.22 -22.49 4.69
C ARG A 180 -16.19 -21.69 5.52
N LYS A 181 -16.39 -22.05 6.78
CA LYS A 181 -17.21 -21.31 7.76
C LYS A 181 -16.63 -19.90 7.98
N TRP A 182 -15.30 -19.79 8.09
CA TRP A 182 -14.57 -18.53 8.22
C TRP A 182 -14.75 -17.61 7.00
N ARG A 183 -14.64 -18.16 5.80
CA ARG A 183 -14.91 -17.44 4.56
C ARG A 183 -16.37 -17.04 4.37
N ALA A 184 -17.29 -17.72 5.05
CA ALA A 184 -18.70 -17.41 5.00
C ALA A 184 -19.10 -16.21 5.88
N TRP A 185 -18.33 -15.93 6.93
CA TRP A 185 -18.55 -14.82 7.85
C TRP A 185 -17.89 -13.54 7.35
N SER A 186 -18.64 -12.47 7.32
CA SER A 186 -18.10 -11.14 7.01
C SER A 186 -18.93 -10.08 7.70
N TYR A 187 -18.26 -9.08 8.27
CA TYR A 187 -18.93 -7.95 8.90
C TYR A 187 -19.83 -7.22 7.91
N VAL A 188 -21.03 -6.87 8.34
CA VAL A 188 -22.01 -6.12 7.56
C VAL A 188 -21.99 -4.68 8.00
N LEU A 189 -21.61 -3.77 7.10
CA LEU A 189 -21.55 -2.34 7.41
C LEU A 189 -22.93 -1.78 7.77
N PRO A 190 -23.02 -0.95 8.82
CA PRO A 190 -24.28 -0.34 9.23
C PRO A 190 -24.79 0.63 8.16
N ARG A 191 -26.09 0.62 7.90
CA ARG A 191 -26.72 1.47 6.87
C ARG A 191 -26.47 2.98 7.10
N GLY A 192 -26.41 3.41 8.36
CA GLY A 192 -26.15 4.80 8.73
C GLY A 192 -24.81 5.36 8.26
N LEU A 193 -23.84 4.49 7.95
CA LEU A 193 -22.57 4.90 7.34
C LEU A 193 -22.77 5.51 5.96
N PHE A 194 -23.72 4.99 5.18
CA PHE A 194 -23.99 5.42 3.81
C PHE A 194 -24.93 6.64 3.70
N SER A 195 -25.31 7.24 4.82
CA SER A 195 -26.06 8.48 4.93
C SER A 195 -25.37 9.55 5.78
N CYS A 196 -24.07 9.38 6.03
CA CYS A 196 -23.31 10.30 6.83
C CYS A 196 -22.61 11.36 5.94
N THR A 197 -23.11 12.57 5.94
CA THR A 197 -22.56 13.68 5.14
C THR A 197 -21.19 14.17 5.59
N ALA A 198 -20.73 13.76 6.78
CA ALA A 198 -19.43 14.15 7.32
C ALA A 198 -18.25 13.40 6.66
N ILE A 199 -18.50 12.26 6.01
CA ILE A 199 -17.44 11.39 5.50
C ILE A 199 -16.80 12.01 4.25
N ARG A 200 -15.48 12.21 4.31
CA ARG A 200 -14.61 12.63 3.20
C ARG A 200 -13.82 11.47 2.61
N THR A 201 -13.39 10.55 3.47
CA THR A 201 -12.67 9.36 3.05
C THR A 201 -13.36 8.12 3.61
N LEU A 202 -13.65 7.18 2.73
CA LEU A 202 -14.18 5.87 3.11
C LEU A 202 -13.31 4.78 2.48
N ARG A 203 -12.59 4.05 3.33
CA ARG A 203 -11.86 2.85 2.95
C ARG A 203 -12.48 1.65 3.64
N ILE A 204 -12.90 0.68 2.86
CA ILE A 204 -13.56 -0.54 3.36
C ILE A 204 -12.90 -1.77 2.74
N SER A 205 -12.59 -2.73 3.57
CA SER A 205 -11.95 -3.97 3.15
C SER A 205 -12.63 -5.18 3.75
N ASN A 206 -12.88 -6.19 2.93
CA ASN A 206 -13.36 -7.52 3.32
C ASN A 206 -14.66 -7.52 4.16
N CYS A 207 -15.59 -6.62 3.88
CA CYS A 207 -16.88 -6.49 4.53
C CYS A 207 -18.03 -6.53 3.51
N ARG A 208 -19.26 -6.66 4.00
CA ARG A 208 -20.48 -6.60 3.20
C ARG A 208 -21.07 -5.19 3.23
N MET A 209 -21.33 -4.65 2.05
CA MET A 209 -22.00 -3.35 1.90
C MET A 209 -23.53 -3.56 1.86
N ASN A 210 -24.22 -3.35 2.98
CA ASN A 210 -25.68 -3.38 3.00
C ASN A 210 -26.23 -2.00 2.65
N LEU A 211 -26.11 -1.61 1.36
CA LEU A 211 -26.51 -0.28 0.91
C LEU A 211 -27.99 -0.01 1.12
N PRO A 212 -28.39 1.11 1.73
CA PRO A 212 -29.78 1.56 1.81
C PRO A 212 -30.33 1.88 0.42
N ARG A 213 -31.65 2.12 0.31
CA ARG A 213 -32.25 2.52 -0.98
C ARG A 213 -31.66 3.81 -1.52
N THR A 214 -31.45 4.81 -0.66
CA THR A 214 -30.77 6.05 -0.94
C THR A 214 -29.42 6.07 -0.25
N VAL A 215 -28.36 6.41 -0.97
CA VAL A 215 -27.00 6.62 -0.47
C VAL A 215 -26.72 8.12 -0.55
N GLU A 216 -26.35 8.73 0.58
CA GLU A 216 -26.13 10.17 0.71
C GLU A 216 -24.73 10.46 1.24
N LEU A 217 -23.75 10.45 0.33
CA LEU A 217 -22.35 10.76 0.60
C LEU A 217 -21.88 11.92 -0.30
N PRO A 218 -22.49 13.09 -0.19
CA PRO A 218 -22.30 14.21 -1.15
C PRO A 218 -20.87 14.76 -1.11
N PHE A 219 -20.18 14.61 0.01
CA PHE A 219 -18.85 15.17 0.23
C PHE A 219 -17.74 14.13 0.25
N LEU A 220 -18.04 12.89 -0.15
CA LEU A 220 -17.03 11.83 -0.23
C LEU A 220 -16.05 12.11 -1.39
N GLU A 221 -14.79 12.31 -1.04
CA GLU A 221 -13.71 12.60 -1.98
C GLU A 221 -12.87 11.35 -2.30
N THR A 222 -12.66 10.49 -1.31
CA THR A 222 -11.84 9.28 -1.47
C THR A 222 -12.65 8.05 -1.13
N LEU A 223 -12.77 7.12 -2.09
CA LEU A 223 -13.41 5.83 -1.92
C LEU A 223 -12.44 4.69 -2.25
N SER A 224 -12.21 3.80 -1.30
CA SER A 224 -11.44 2.58 -1.52
C SER A 224 -12.25 1.35 -1.11
N ILE A 225 -12.46 0.44 -2.06
CA ILE A 225 -13.20 -0.80 -1.85
C ILE A 225 -12.26 -1.97 -2.14
N THR A 226 -12.02 -2.80 -1.13
CA THR A 226 -11.13 -3.96 -1.25
C THR A 226 -11.89 -5.23 -0.90
N ALA A 227 -11.87 -6.22 -1.80
CA ALA A 227 -12.43 -7.56 -1.60
C ALA A 227 -13.81 -7.57 -0.91
N PRO A 228 -14.82 -6.85 -1.40
CA PRO A 228 -16.14 -6.81 -0.76
C PRO A 228 -16.77 -8.19 -0.81
N ARG A 229 -17.31 -8.63 0.33
CA ARG A 229 -17.89 -9.97 0.49
C ARG A 229 -19.32 -10.03 0.03
N ARG A 230 -19.66 -11.03 -0.79
CA ARG A 230 -21.03 -11.32 -1.27
C ARG A 230 -21.75 -10.16 -1.98
N ASP A 231 -21.12 -9.02 -2.11
CA ASP A 231 -21.69 -7.87 -2.82
C ASP A 231 -21.51 -8.04 -4.32
N GLY A 232 -22.59 -7.90 -5.05
CA GLY A 232 -22.55 -7.88 -6.50
C GLY A 232 -21.97 -6.56 -7.02
N GLY A 233 -21.42 -6.56 -8.23
CA GLY A 233 -20.91 -5.37 -8.91
C GLY A 233 -21.90 -4.20 -8.96
N ARG A 234 -23.20 -4.48 -8.92
CA ARG A 234 -24.25 -3.45 -8.86
C ARG A 234 -24.17 -2.58 -7.61
N SER A 235 -23.84 -3.15 -6.45
CA SER A 235 -23.69 -2.38 -5.20
C SER A 235 -22.49 -1.44 -5.28
N VAL A 236 -21.36 -1.92 -5.83
CA VAL A 236 -20.15 -1.10 -6.04
C VAL A 236 -20.45 0.05 -7.00
N GLN A 237 -21.03 -0.22 -8.18
CA GLN A 237 -21.38 0.80 -9.15
C GLN A 237 -22.35 1.83 -8.57
N ARG A 238 -23.38 1.38 -7.82
CA ARG A 238 -24.35 2.28 -7.19
C ARG A 238 -23.71 3.19 -6.16
N LEU A 239 -22.77 2.66 -5.34
CA LEU A 239 -22.05 3.47 -4.37
C LEU A 239 -21.20 4.54 -5.08
N ILE A 240 -20.45 4.17 -6.12
CA ILE A 240 -19.66 5.12 -6.92
C ILE A 240 -20.57 6.22 -7.50
N SER A 241 -21.68 5.84 -8.13
CA SER A 241 -22.60 6.80 -8.76
C SER A 241 -23.24 7.77 -7.75
N SER A 242 -23.39 7.36 -6.48
CA SER A 242 -23.95 8.17 -5.42
C SER A 242 -22.98 9.15 -4.77
N CYS A 243 -21.72 9.21 -5.21
CA CYS A 243 -20.69 10.08 -4.65
C CYS A 243 -20.30 11.17 -5.65
N PRO A 244 -20.98 12.31 -5.69
CA PRO A 244 -20.74 13.35 -6.70
C PRO A 244 -19.36 14.04 -6.57
N GLY A 245 -18.83 14.14 -5.36
CA GLY A 245 -17.54 14.77 -5.06
C GLY A 245 -16.31 13.85 -5.19
N LEU A 246 -16.46 12.65 -5.77
CA LEU A 246 -15.40 11.65 -5.79
C LEU A 246 -14.21 12.09 -6.67
N VAL A 247 -13.03 12.12 -6.08
CA VAL A 247 -11.75 12.52 -6.69
C VAL A 247 -10.79 11.34 -6.78
N ASP A 248 -10.79 10.48 -5.76
CA ASP A 248 -9.88 9.33 -5.64
C ASP A 248 -10.69 8.03 -5.52
N LEU A 249 -10.49 7.13 -6.46
CA LEU A 249 -11.15 5.82 -6.47
C LEU A 249 -10.15 4.68 -6.51
N THR A 250 -10.26 3.77 -5.55
CA THR A 250 -9.51 2.51 -5.51
C THR A 250 -10.46 1.33 -5.51
N LEU A 251 -10.31 0.44 -6.48
CA LEU A 251 -11.04 -0.82 -6.59
C LEU A 251 -10.04 -1.98 -6.55
N GLN A 252 -10.17 -2.85 -5.55
CA GLN A 252 -9.22 -3.94 -5.36
C GLN A 252 -9.91 -5.28 -5.11
N SER A 253 -9.55 -6.31 -5.89
CA SER A 253 -10.03 -7.70 -5.75
C SER A 253 -11.55 -7.82 -5.68
N ILE A 254 -12.24 -7.19 -6.61
CA ILE A 254 -13.71 -7.23 -6.70
C ILE A 254 -14.11 -8.32 -7.68
N ASP A 255 -14.42 -9.51 -7.17
CA ASP A 255 -14.62 -10.71 -7.99
C ASP A 255 -15.92 -10.70 -8.81
N ARG A 256 -16.97 -10.01 -8.35
CA ARG A 256 -18.29 -10.02 -8.99
C ARG A 256 -18.60 -8.79 -9.83
N LEU A 257 -17.60 -7.98 -10.10
CA LEU A 257 -17.72 -6.79 -10.91
C LEU A 257 -17.27 -7.10 -12.33
N SER A 258 -18.17 -6.99 -13.30
CA SER A 258 -17.87 -7.22 -14.72
C SER A 258 -17.61 -5.94 -15.49
N SER A 259 -18.19 -4.82 -15.06
CA SER A 259 -18.03 -3.52 -15.68
C SER A 259 -18.13 -2.39 -14.66
N VAL A 260 -17.39 -1.31 -14.89
CA VAL A 260 -17.42 -0.06 -14.10
C VAL A 260 -17.46 1.13 -15.04
N SER A 261 -18.33 2.09 -14.73
CA SER A 261 -18.40 3.36 -15.43
C SER A 261 -18.29 4.52 -14.45
N VAL A 262 -17.33 5.42 -14.69
CA VAL A 262 -17.02 6.59 -13.85
C VAL A 262 -16.81 7.80 -14.77
N LEU A 263 -17.74 7.98 -15.73
CA LEU A 263 -17.68 9.06 -16.72
C LEU A 263 -18.23 10.40 -16.20
N ASP A 264 -19.00 10.36 -15.10
CA ASP A 264 -19.61 11.52 -14.47
C ASP A 264 -18.75 12.11 -13.33
N LYS A 265 -17.53 11.62 -13.14
CA LYS A 265 -16.59 12.04 -12.08
C LYS A 265 -15.28 12.52 -12.70
N ARG A 266 -14.72 13.55 -12.12
CA ARG A 266 -13.40 14.08 -12.48
C ARG A 266 -12.33 13.52 -11.56
N LEU A 267 -11.99 12.25 -11.78
CA LEU A 267 -11.00 11.58 -10.94
C LEU A 267 -9.60 12.18 -11.14
N ARG A 268 -8.91 12.40 -10.04
CA ARG A 268 -7.47 12.73 -10.02
C ARG A 268 -6.61 11.50 -9.80
N ARG A 269 -7.11 10.52 -9.03
CA ARG A 269 -6.42 9.24 -8.79
C ARG A 269 -7.38 8.09 -9.04
N PHE A 270 -6.95 7.15 -9.85
CA PHE A 270 -7.68 5.92 -10.09
C PHE A 270 -6.76 4.71 -9.89
N ALA A 271 -7.16 3.80 -9.02
CA ALA A 271 -6.45 2.55 -8.76
C ALA A 271 -7.35 1.36 -9.04
N LEU A 272 -6.86 0.46 -9.89
CA LEU A 272 -7.51 -0.80 -10.22
C LEU A 272 -6.55 -1.95 -9.92
N ARG A 273 -6.83 -2.72 -8.86
CA ARG A 273 -5.90 -3.73 -8.36
C ARG A 273 -6.55 -5.11 -8.32
N CYS A 274 -5.99 -6.07 -9.04
CA CYS A 274 -6.37 -7.49 -9.02
C CYS A 274 -7.87 -7.76 -9.23
N CYS A 275 -8.57 -6.95 -10.02
CA CYS A 275 -9.97 -7.15 -10.41
C CYS A 275 -10.03 -8.04 -11.66
N HIS A 276 -9.73 -9.33 -11.51
CA HIS A 276 -9.49 -10.26 -12.62
C HIS A 276 -10.71 -10.62 -13.46
N ASN A 277 -11.93 -10.45 -12.92
CA ASN A 277 -13.18 -10.75 -13.61
C ASN A 277 -13.78 -9.53 -14.33
N LEU A 278 -13.11 -8.39 -14.24
CA LEU A 278 -13.56 -7.15 -14.85
C LEU A 278 -13.27 -7.18 -16.36
N ARG A 279 -14.29 -6.84 -17.16
CA ARG A 279 -14.23 -6.85 -18.62
C ARG A 279 -14.10 -5.47 -19.23
N SER A 280 -14.69 -4.46 -18.58
CA SER A 280 -14.64 -3.09 -19.06
C SER A 280 -14.65 -2.08 -17.91
N VAL A 281 -13.85 -1.04 -18.07
CA VAL A 281 -13.76 0.12 -17.16
C VAL A 281 -13.75 1.37 -18.02
N HIS A 282 -14.72 2.26 -17.81
CA HIS A 282 -14.81 3.53 -18.47
C HIS A 282 -14.62 4.65 -17.47
N VAL A 283 -13.58 5.45 -17.66
CA VAL A 283 -13.21 6.54 -16.74
C VAL A 283 -13.06 7.83 -17.54
N ASP A 284 -13.64 8.92 -17.03
CA ASP A 284 -13.24 10.26 -17.47
C ASP A 284 -11.84 10.56 -16.90
N ALA A 285 -10.86 10.61 -17.79
CA ALA A 285 -9.46 10.82 -17.46
C ALA A 285 -8.98 12.24 -17.75
N SER A 286 -9.89 13.19 -18.00
CA SER A 286 -9.55 14.58 -18.32
C SER A 286 -8.73 15.28 -17.22
N GLU A 287 -8.96 14.94 -15.96
CA GLU A 287 -8.23 15.46 -14.79
C GLU A 287 -7.32 14.43 -14.13
N LEU A 288 -7.18 13.23 -14.72
CA LEU A 288 -6.46 12.11 -14.10
C LEU A 288 -4.95 12.39 -14.03
N ARG A 289 -4.42 12.40 -12.81
CA ARG A 289 -2.99 12.64 -12.51
C ARG A 289 -2.23 11.36 -12.16
N SER A 290 -2.93 10.36 -11.65
CA SER A 290 -2.32 9.10 -11.23
C SER A 290 -3.19 7.91 -11.58
N LEU A 291 -2.58 6.94 -12.24
CA LEU A 291 -3.15 5.62 -12.52
C LEU A 291 -2.33 4.56 -11.80
N ASP A 292 -3.00 3.72 -11.02
CA ASP A 292 -2.39 2.56 -10.38
C ASP A 292 -3.09 1.29 -10.89
N TYR A 293 -2.37 0.50 -11.65
CA TYR A 293 -2.86 -0.76 -12.17
C TYR A 293 -2.10 -1.95 -11.58
N SER A 294 -2.84 -2.89 -11.02
CA SER A 294 -2.28 -4.17 -10.60
C SER A 294 -3.17 -5.31 -11.09
N GLY A 295 -2.59 -6.28 -11.81
CA GLY A 295 -3.37 -7.38 -12.38
C GLY A 295 -2.61 -8.18 -13.41
N ALA A 296 -3.31 -9.01 -14.20
CA ALA A 296 -2.77 -9.62 -15.40
C ALA A 296 -2.67 -8.57 -16.52
N ALA A 297 -1.93 -8.87 -17.61
CA ALA A 297 -1.89 -7.99 -18.78
C ALA A 297 -3.31 -7.76 -19.31
N PRO A 298 -3.82 -6.51 -19.27
CA PRO A 298 -5.24 -6.25 -19.53
C PRO A 298 -5.57 -6.39 -21.02
N ALA A 299 -6.78 -6.89 -21.31
CA ALA A 299 -7.31 -6.82 -22.65
C ALA A 299 -7.44 -5.35 -23.09
N GLU A 300 -7.32 -5.06 -24.39
CA GLU A 300 -7.38 -3.70 -24.93
C GLU A 300 -8.69 -2.97 -24.56
N SER A 301 -9.79 -3.70 -24.52
CA SER A 301 -11.12 -3.23 -24.16
C SER A 301 -11.31 -3.02 -22.67
N LEU A 302 -10.40 -3.50 -21.81
CA LEU A 302 -10.61 -3.43 -20.36
C LEU A 302 -10.64 -1.99 -19.87
N LEU A 303 -9.69 -1.15 -20.27
CA LEU A 303 -9.54 0.20 -19.73
C LEU A 303 -9.70 1.25 -20.82
N SER A 304 -10.84 1.95 -20.78
CA SER A 304 -11.17 3.09 -21.65
C SER A 304 -11.01 4.38 -20.84
N LEU A 305 -9.98 5.15 -21.17
CA LEU A 305 -9.67 6.44 -20.55
C LEU A 305 -10.14 7.57 -21.47
N HIS A 306 -11.28 8.15 -21.17
CA HIS A 306 -11.88 9.21 -22.00
C HIS A 306 -11.25 10.56 -21.65
N GLY A 307 -10.90 11.36 -22.66
CA GLY A 307 -10.34 12.69 -22.49
C GLY A 307 -8.91 12.74 -21.91
N ALA A 308 -8.19 11.61 -21.89
CA ALA A 308 -6.81 11.57 -21.40
C ALA A 308 -5.88 12.35 -22.34
N VAL A 309 -5.22 13.37 -21.83
CA VAL A 309 -4.16 14.13 -22.52
C VAL A 309 -2.77 13.55 -22.23
N GLY A 310 -2.69 12.63 -21.28
CA GLY A 310 -1.49 11.95 -20.78
C GLY A 310 -1.55 11.88 -19.26
N ILE A 311 -1.28 10.71 -18.69
CA ILE A 311 -1.32 10.51 -17.24
C ILE A 311 0.08 10.76 -16.67
N PRO A 312 0.28 11.80 -15.84
CA PRO A 312 1.63 12.16 -15.38
C PRO A 312 2.30 11.10 -14.52
N SER A 313 1.54 10.34 -13.73
CA SER A 313 2.08 9.32 -12.83
C SER A 313 1.38 7.99 -13.03
N SER A 314 2.13 6.92 -13.25
CA SER A 314 1.59 5.58 -13.40
C SER A 314 2.35 4.58 -12.54
N THR A 315 1.61 3.76 -11.80
CA THR A 315 2.14 2.60 -11.08
C THR A 315 1.57 1.34 -11.71
N VAL A 316 2.43 0.42 -12.09
CA VAL A 316 2.03 -0.83 -12.74
C VAL A 316 2.66 -2.02 -12.04
N ASN A 317 1.82 -2.93 -11.60
CA ASN A 317 2.22 -4.16 -10.93
C ASN A 317 1.51 -5.36 -11.55
N PHE A 318 2.23 -6.17 -12.29
CA PHE A 318 1.66 -7.40 -12.84
C PHE A 318 1.73 -8.53 -11.82
N CYS A 319 0.59 -9.08 -11.45
CA CYS A 319 0.50 -10.20 -10.51
C CYS A 319 0.73 -11.57 -11.18
N GLN A 320 0.76 -11.61 -12.51
CA GLN A 320 0.95 -12.82 -13.31
C GLN A 320 1.80 -12.48 -14.53
N ALA A 321 2.79 -13.33 -14.84
CA ALA A 321 3.60 -13.18 -16.04
C ALA A 321 2.77 -13.48 -17.30
N PRO A 322 2.94 -12.72 -18.39
CA PRO A 322 2.38 -13.07 -19.69
C PRO A 322 2.95 -14.40 -20.17
N SER A 323 2.10 -15.38 -20.37
CA SER A 323 2.48 -16.75 -20.77
C SER A 323 2.39 -16.99 -22.28
N SER A 324 1.55 -16.21 -22.98
CA SER A 324 1.32 -16.32 -24.41
C SER A 324 1.76 -15.07 -25.17
N GLU A 325 1.94 -15.20 -26.49
CA GLU A 325 2.24 -14.08 -27.37
C GLU A 325 1.14 -13.00 -27.31
N SER A 326 -0.12 -13.42 -27.34
CA SER A 326 -1.27 -12.51 -27.19
C SER A 326 -1.27 -11.74 -25.86
N GLU A 327 -0.75 -12.32 -24.77
CA GLU A 327 -0.62 -11.61 -23.50
C GLU A 327 0.56 -10.64 -23.50
N ARG A 328 1.66 -10.97 -24.19
CA ARG A 328 2.78 -10.04 -24.41
C ARG A 328 2.35 -8.83 -25.24
N ASP A 329 1.58 -9.05 -26.31
CA ASP A 329 1.02 -7.95 -27.12
C ASP A 329 0.11 -7.04 -26.28
N ARG A 330 -0.74 -7.64 -25.43
CA ARG A 330 -1.58 -6.87 -24.48
C ARG A 330 -0.75 -6.07 -23.50
N PHE A 331 0.34 -6.65 -22.98
CA PHE A 331 1.28 -5.95 -22.13
C PHE A 331 1.86 -4.72 -22.83
N THR A 332 2.40 -4.90 -24.05
CA THR A 332 2.99 -3.80 -24.82
C THR A 332 1.98 -2.70 -25.12
N ARG A 333 0.78 -3.03 -25.59
CA ARG A 333 -0.29 -2.05 -25.85
C ARG A 333 -0.75 -1.31 -24.60
N PHE A 334 -0.76 -1.99 -23.44
CA PHE A 334 -1.07 -1.33 -22.18
C PHE A 334 0.03 -0.34 -21.78
N MET A 335 1.30 -0.71 -21.95
CA MET A 335 2.43 0.18 -21.69
C MET A 335 2.45 1.39 -22.63
N GLU A 336 2.03 1.22 -23.89
CA GLU A 336 1.85 2.32 -24.85
C GLU A 336 0.82 3.35 -24.37
N LYS A 337 -0.31 2.91 -23.78
CA LYS A 337 -1.34 3.82 -23.24
C LYS A 337 -0.83 4.74 -22.12
N ILE A 338 0.23 4.35 -21.43
CA ILE A 338 0.82 5.12 -20.34
C ILE A 338 2.19 5.70 -20.70
N SER A 339 2.62 5.63 -21.96
CA SER A 339 3.94 6.07 -22.41
C SER A 339 4.21 7.56 -22.23
N ALA A 340 3.15 8.38 -22.12
CA ALA A 340 3.24 9.81 -21.81
C ALA A 340 3.55 10.14 -20.34
N ALA A 341 3.69 9.13 -19.48
CA ALA A 341 3.96 9.33 -18.05
C ALA A 341 5.31 10.02 -17.82
N ARG A 342 5.32 10.95 -16.86
CA ARG A 342 6.55 11.58 -16.33
C ARG A 342 7.14 10.77 -15.18
N HIS A 343 6.28 10.09 -14.41
CA HIS A 343 6.66 9.23 -13.30
C HIS A 343 6.09 7.84 -13.54
N LEU A 344 6.95 6.84 -13.54
CA LEU A 344 6.57 5.45 -13.72
C LEU A 344 7.15 4.58 -12.61
N HIS A 345 6.30 3.82 -11.96
CA HIS A 345 6.71 2.77 -11.04
C HIS A 345 6.28 1.42 -11.63
N LEU A 346 7.26 0.59 -11.94
CA LEU A 346 7.04 -0.76 -12.44
C LEU A 346 7.44 -1.78 -11.37
N HIS A 347 6.52 -2.69 -11.09
CA HIS A 347 6.78 -3.81 -10.19
C HIS A 347 6.38 -5.12 -10.86
N HIS A 348 7.27 -6.11 -10.84
CA HIS A 348 6.94 -7.49 -11.18
C HIS A 348 7.92 -8.49 -10.55
N GLN A 349 7.40 -9.63 -10.10
CA GLN A 349 8.25 -10.67 -9.51
C GLN A 349 8.87 -11.61 -10.55
N HIS A 350 8.21 -11.86 -11.69
CA HIS A 350 8.60 -12.88 -12.67
C HIS A 350 8.20 -12.51 -14.12
N LEU A 351 8.68 -11.37 -14.66
CA LEU A 351 8.46 -11.06 -16.09
C LEU A 351 9.56 -11.73 -16.94
N PRO A 352 9.19 -12.50 -17.96
CA PRO A 352 10.15 -13.03 -18.92
C PRO A 352 10.78 -11.89 -19.72
N TYR A 353 12.06 -12.06 -20.07
CA TYR A 353 12.83 -11.08 -20.83
C TYR A 353 12.16 -10.68 -22.16
N SER A 354 11.48 -11.64 -22.80
CA SER A 354 10.76 -11.42 -24.06
C SER A 354 9.63 -10.38 -23.99
N CYS A 355 9.12 -10.06 -22.78
CA CYS A 355 8.14 -8.98 -22.62
C CYS A 355 8.71 -7.59 -22.92
N PHE A 356 10.03 -7.45 -22.93
CA PHE A 356 10.71 -6.17 -23.16
C PHE A 356 11.28 -6.02 -24.57
N GLU A 357 11.05 -6.97 -25.48
CA GLU A 357 11.49 -6.87 -26.87
C GLU A 357 10.72 -5.83 -27.69
N GLY A 358 9.50 -5.53 -27.33
CA GLY A 358 8.67 -4.48 -27.94
C GLY A 358 8.31 -3.36 -26.96
N PHE A 359 9.10 -3.15 -25.91
CA PHE A 359 8.77 -2.19 -24.87
C PHE A 359 8.73 -0.76 -25.45
N PRO A 360 7.63 0.00 -25.22
CA PRO A 360 7.43 1.31 -25.85
C PRO A 360 8.40 2.36 -25.30
N SER A 361 8.64 3.41 -26.10
CA SER A 361 9.46 4.53 -25.68
C SER A 361 8.69 5.49 -24.78
N PHE A 362 9.31 5.88 -23.68
CA PHE A 362 8.81 6.83 -22.68
C PHE A 362 9.56 8.17 -22.77
N SER A 363 9.30 8.93 -23.82
CA SER A 363 10.01 10.20 -24.09
C SER A 363 9.79 11.28 -23.03
N SER A 364 8.69 11.23 -22.28
CA SER A 364 8.37 12.20 -21.21
C SER A 364 8.82 11.76 -19.83
N LEU A 365 9.38 10.55 -19.69
CA LEU A 365 9.70 9.95 -18.40
C LEU A 365 10.94 10.62 -17.76
N THR A 366 10.73 11.20 -16.59
CA THR A 366 11.80 11.82 -15.79
C THR A 366 12.11 11.04 -14.52
N ARG A 367 11.15 10.25 -14.00
CA ARG A 367 11.33 9.44 -12.79
C ARG A 367 10.86 8.03 -13.02
N LEU A 368 11.74 7.08 -12.76
CA LEU A 368 11.48 5.65 -12.89
C LEU A 368 11.78 4.94 -11.57
N ALA A 369 10.81 4.17 -11.08
CA ALA A 369 11.02 3.24 -9.97
C ALA A 369 10.85 1.80 -10.47
N LEU A 370 11.82 0.93 -10.16
CA LEU A 370 11.82 -0.48 -10.53
C LEU A 370 11.84 -1.36 -9.28
N GLN A 371 11.08 -2.46 -9.32
CA GLN A 371 10.95 -3.40 -8.20
C GLN A 371 10.85 -4.85 -8.67
N GLY A 372 11.41 -5.78 -7.91
CA GLY A 372 11.34 -7.22 -8.18
C GLY A 372 12.27 -7.68 -9.31
N ALA A 373 11.81 -8.58 -10.19
CA ALA A 373 12.61 -9.14 -11.28
C ALA A 373 13.06 -8.10 -12.33
N LEU A 374 12.50 -6.89 -12.29
CA LEU A 374 12.91 -5.78 -13.16
C LEU A 374 14.31 -5.24 -12.82
N LEU A 375 14.85 -5.62 -11.68
CA LEU A 375 16.22 -5.30 -11.27
C LEU A 375 17.29 -6.21 -11.92
N ILE A 376 16.89 -7.23 -12.70
CA ILE A 376 17.84 -8.03 -13.48
C ILE A 376 18.50 -7.13 -14.52
N PRO A 377 19.85 -7.09 -14.62
CA PRO A 377 20.57 -6.13 -15.47
C PRO A 377 20.10 -6.07 -16.91
N GLY A 378 19.85 -7.22 -17.55
CA GLY A 378 19.38 -7.28 -18.94
C GLY A 378 17.99 -6.66 -19.12
N VAL A 379 17.06 -6.91 -18.20
CA VAL A 379 15.71 -6.33 -18.20
C VAL A 379 15.77 -4.83 -17.93
N MET A 380 16.50 -4.43 -16.90
CA MET A 380 16.66 -3.02 -16.55
C MET A 380 17.28 -2.22 -17.71
N ARG A 381 18.30 -2.75 -18.38
CA ARG A 381 18.90 -2.13 -19.55
C ARG A 381 17.84 -1.84 -20.63
N ARG A 382 17.03 -2.83 -21.00
CA ARG A 382 15.95 -2.66 -22.01
C ARG A 382 14.96 -1.55 -21.63
N ILE A 383 14.57 -1.50 -20.36
CA ILE A 383 13.66 -0.46 -19.87
C ILE A 383 14.32 0.92 -19.94
N LEU A 384 15.57 1.05 -19.52
CA LEU A 384 16.30 2.30 -19.50
C LEU A 384 16.62 2.81 -20.92
N GLU A 385 16.85 1.92 -21.89
CA GLU A 385 17.03 2.28 -23.30
C GLU A 385 15.80 3.00 -23.87
N GLN A 386 14.61 2.71 -23.34
CA GLN A 386 13.35 3.34 -23.74
C GLN A 386 12.99 4.60 -22.93
N ALA A 387 13.86 5.05 -22.03
CA ALA A 387 13.65 6.22 -21.18
C ALA A 387 14.76 7.28 -21.39
N PRO A 388 14.83 7.94 -22.54
CA PRO A 388 15.97 8.82 -22.91
C PRO A 388 16.11 10.05 -22.03
N ASN A 389 15.02 10.55 -21.42
CA ASN A 389 15.01 11.77 -20.61
C ASN A 389 14.93 11.49 -19.10
N LEU A 390 15.32 10.30 -18.66
CA LEU A 390 15.30 9.90 -17.27
C LEU A 390 16.30 10.71 -16.43
N GLU A 391 15.83 11.32 -15.35
CA GLU A 391 16.63 12.10 -14.40
C GLU A 391 16.82 11.40 -13.07
N ILE A 392 15.80 10.66 -12.59
CA ILE A 392 15.80 9.99 -11.29
C ILE A 392 15.47 8.51 -11.48
N LEU A 393 16.36 7.65 -11.03
CA LEU A 393 16.19 6.20 -11.00
C LEU A 393 16.08 5.72 -9.56
N THR A 394 14.98 5.04 -9.21
CA THR A 394 14.77 4.42 -7.89
C THR A 394 14.69 2.91 -8.02
N LEU A 395 15.49 2.20 -7.24
CA LEU A 395 15.49 0.74 -7.17
C LEU A 395 14.98 0.29 -5.81
N LEU A 396 13.81 -0.39 -5.81
CA LEU A 396 13.22 -0.97 -4.60
C LEU A 396 13.70 -2.41 -4.47
N MET A 397 14.71 -2.61 -3.61
CA MET A 397 15.42 -3.87 -3.47
C MET A 397 14.75 -4.75 -2.41
N GLU A 398 13.84 -5.62 -2.84
CA GLU A 398 13.26 -6.65 -1.97
C GLU A 398 14.23 -7.83 -1.82
N PHE A 399 13.96 -8.72 -0.82
CA PHE A 399 14.70 -9.97 -0.69
C PHE A 399 14.72 -10.72 -2.02
N SER A 400 15.92 -10.91 -2.57
CA SER A 400 16.09 -11.57 -3.85
C SER A 400 15.80 -13.07 -3.69
N THR A 401 14.66 -13.53 -4.20
CA THR A 401 14.42 -14.95 -4.45
C THR A 401 14.97 -15.37 -5.83
N VAL A 402 15.76 -14.51 -6.47
CA VAL A 402 16.37 -14.81 -7.75
C VAL A 402 17.47 -15.85 -7.54
N PRO A 403 17.46 -17.00 -8.25
CA PRO A 403 18.50 -17.99 -8.11
C PRO A 403 19.87 -17.37 -8.44
N GLU A 404 20.89 -17.69 -7.62
CA GLU A 404 22.28 -17.22 -7.80
C GLU A 404 22.92 -17.60 -9.16
N ARG A 405 22.23 -18.38 -9.98
CA ARG A 405 22.70 -18.90 -11.27
C ARG A 405 22.51 -17.98 -12.47
N LEU A 406 22.08 -16.73 -12.27
CA LEU A 406 22.11 -15.77 -13.37
C LEU A 406 23.59 -15.46 -13.68
N ALA A 407 24.05 -15.94 -14.85
CA ALA A 407 25.36 -15.60 -15.39
C ALA A 407 25.56 -14.08 -15.28
N ALA A 408 26.67 -13.67 -14.67
CA ALA A 408 27.03 -12.27 -14.59
C ALA A 408 26.96 -11.68 -16.01
N PRO A 409 26.15 -10.65 -16.25
CA PRO A 409 26.16 -10.02 -17.57
C PRO A 409 27.56 -9.50 -17.85
N ASP A 410 27.97 -9.60 -19.10
CA ASP A 410 29.22 -8.99 -19.54
C ASP A 410 29.17 -7.51 -19.18
N GLU A 411 29.95 -7.10 -18.16
CA GLU A 411 29.97 -5.74 -17.62
C GLU A 411 30.29 -4.71 -18.70
N SER A 412 31.00 -5.12 -19.77
CA SER A 412 31.35 -4.29 -20.89
C SER A 412 30.16 -3.93 -21.79
N SER A 413 29.10 -4.73 -21.77
CA SER A 413 27.91 -4.57 -22.61
C SER A 413 26.83 -3.65 -21.99
N PHE A 414 26.93 -3.30 -20.70
CA PHE A 414 25.95 -2.46 -20.02
C PHE A 414 26.25 -0.96 -20.22
N SER A 415 25.93 -0.47 -21.41
CA SER A 415 26.03 0.96 -21.71
C SER A 415 24.64 1.51 -22.07
N VAL A 416 24.12 2.40 -21.26
CA VAL A 416 22.78 3.00 -21.42
C VAL A 416 22.92 4.52 -21.56
N PRO A 417 22.45 5.12 -22.67
CA PRO A 417 22.64 6.54 -22.95
C PRO A 417 22.09 7.47 -21.87
N CYS A 418 20.91 7.20 -21.33
CA CYS A 418 20.32 8.07 -20.31
C CYS A 418 21.13 8.09 -19.00
N LEU A 419 21.72 6.97 -18.58
CA LEU A 419 22.59 6.91 -17.40
C LEU A 419 23.84 7.80 -17.59
N ARG A 420 24.39 7.83 -18.80
CA ARG A 420 25.61 8.59 -19.09
C ARG A 420 25.39 10.09 -19.21
N SER A 421 24.19 10.53 -19.57
CA SER A 421 23.95 11.92 -19.97
C SER A 421 22.83 12.64 -19.24
N ARG A 422 21.95 11.93 -18.51
CA ARG A 422 20.72 12.51 -17.96
C ARG A 422 20.45 12.15 -16.50
N VAL A 423 20.75 10.93 -16.06
CA VAL A 423 20.42 10.50 -14.70
C VAL A 423 21.30 11.21 -13.68
N LYS A 424 20.67 12.07 -12.89
CA LYS A 424 21.27 12.90 -11.84
C LYS A 424 21.13 12.30 -10.45
N GLU A 425 20.09 11.51 -10.22
CA GLU A 425 19.81 10.93 -8.92
C GLU A 425 19.52 9.43 -9.03
N ILE A 426 20.17 8.65 -8.15
CA ILE A 426 19.92 7.21 -8.00
C ILE A 426 19.55 6.94 -6.54
N ASN A 427 18.39 6.29 -6.34
CA ASN A 427 17.89 5.88 -5.03
C ASN A 427 17.86 4.34 -4.95
N MET A 428 18.55 3.77 -3.97
CA MET A 428 18.51 2.33 -3.65
C MET A 428 17.83 2.15 -2.31
N VAL A 429 16.65 1.55 -2.31
CA VAL A 429 15.83 1.37 -1.11
C VAL A 429 15.83 -0.09 -0.68
N HIS A 430 15.99 -0.34 0.62
CA HIS A 430 16.15 -1.67 1.23
C HIS A 430 17.40 -2.41 0.76
N TYR A 431 18.52 -1.70 0.65
CA TYR A 431 19.80 -2.31 0.29
C TYR A 431 20.32 -3.22 1.41
N GLN A 432 20.64 -4.47 1.05
CA GLN A 432 21.14 -5.51 1.97
C GLN A 432 22.56 -5.97 1.62
N GLY A 433 23.05 -5.61 0.44
CA GLY A 433 24.37 -6.00 -0.04
C GLY A 433 24.45 -7.48 -0.47
N ASP A 434 23.39 -8.03 -1.07
CA ASP A 434 23.50 -9.33 -1.74
C ASP A 434 24.30 -9.24 -3.05
N ALA A 435 24.66 -10.36 -3.65
CA ALA A 435 25.52 -10.40 -4.82
C ALA A 435 24.92 -9.62 -6.01
N LEU A 436 23.62 -9.73 -6.25
CA LEU A 436 22.91 -9.02 -7.31
C LEU A 436 22.90 -7.50 -7.06
N GLN A 437 22.57 -7.09 -5.83
CA GLN A 437 22.53 -5.69 -5.45
C GLN A 437 23.91 -5.02 -5.57
N ARG A 438 24.99 -5.72 -5.17
CA ARG A 438 26.37 -5.25 -5.34
C ARG A 438 26.74 -5.07 -6.81
N MET A 439 26.41 -6.07 -7.63
CA MET A 439 26.65 -6.01 -9.07
C MET A 439 25.90 -4.84 -9.69
N MET A 440 24.61 -4.68 -9.35
CA MET A 440 23.79 -3.55 -9.82
C MET A 440 24.37 -2.20 -9.43
N ALA A 441 24.76 -2.05 -8.18
CA ALA A 441 25.40 -0.80 -7.70
C ALA A 441 26.65 -0.47 -8.51
N ARG A 442 27.53 -1.46 -8.74
CA ARG A 442 28.74 -1.27 -9.56
C ARG A 442 28.43 -0.87 -11.01
N LEU A 443 27.47 -1.57 -11.65
CA LEU A 443 27.07 -1.27 -13.03
C LEU A 443 26.52 0.15 -13.16
N LEU A 444 25.67 0.57 -12.22
CA LEU A 444 25.09 1.91 -12.23
C LEU A 444 26.14 2.98 -12.00
N PHE A 445 27.01 2.83 -11.00
CA PHE A 445 28.02 3.84 -10.69
C PHE A 445 29.08 4.00 -11.78
N ARG A 446 29.41 2.94 -12.50
CA ARG A 446 30.32 3.03 -13.66
C ARG A 446 29.69 3.74 -14.85
N ASN A 447 28.38 3.68 -15.00
CA ASN A 447 27.66 4.24 -16.16
C ASN A 447 27.02 5.60 -15.88
N ALA A 448 26.74 5.98 -14.65
CA ALA A 448 26.10 7.24 -14.29
C ALA A 448 27.12 8.39 -14.20
N LEU A 449 27.55 8.91 -15.35
CA LEU A 449 28.63 9.89 -15.46
C LEU A 449 28.24 11.30 -14.98
N VAL A 450 26.94 11.63 -14.99
CA VAL A 450 26.40 12.94 -14.58
C VAL A 450 25.67 12.88 -13.24
N LEU A 451 25.93 11.83 -12.45
CA LEU A 451 25.29 11.62 -11.16
C LEU A 451 25.66 12.74 -10.18
N GLU A 452 24.64 13.42 -9.65
CA GLU A 452 24.76 14.50 -8.67
C GLU A 452 24.48 13.98 -7.24
N ARG A 453 23.50 13.07 -7.11
CA ARG A 453 23.01 12.58 -5.82
C ARG A 453 22.76 11.08 -5.79
N MET A 454 23.14 10.46 -4.67
CA MET A 454 22.81 9.09 -4.37
C MET A 454 22.18 8.96 -2.98
N CYS A 455 21.03 8.33 -2.90
CA CYS A 455 20.37 8.01 -1.65
C CYS A 455 20.30 6.48 -1.46
N VAL A 456 20.79 5.99 -0.32
CA VAL A 456 20.72 4.57 0.01
C VAL A 456 20.00 4.38 1.34
N VAL A 457 18.85 3.73 1.28
CA VAL A 457 18.11 3.30 2.47
C VAL A 457 18.53 1.88 2.78
N LEU A 458 19.28 1.72 3.87
CA LEU A 458 19.78 0.41 4.30
C LEU A 458 18.66 -0.41 4.96
N VAL A 459 18.77 -1.73 4.86
CA VAL A 459 17.87 -2.61 5.62
C VAL A 459 18.06 -2.39 7.12
N LYS A 460 16.98 -2.47 7.89
CA LYS A 460 17.04 -2.40 9.36
C LYS A 460 17.85 -3.56 9.90
N GLY A 461 18.83 -3.28 10.74
CA GLY A 461 19.72 -4.29 11.30
C GLY A 461 20.72 -3.72 12.32
N PRO A 462 21.64 -4.57 12.83
CA PRO A 462 22.70 -4.13 13.75
C PRO A 462 23.56 -3.04 13.13
N PHE A 463 23.99 -2.09 13.96
CA PHE A 463 24.86 -0.97 13.52
C PHE A 463 26.10 -1.43 12.73
N ALA A 464 26.75 -2.52 13.16
CA ALA A 464 27.92 -3.09 12.49
C ALA A 464 27.63 -3.51 11.02
N LEU A 465 26.44 -4.07 10.76
CA LEU A 465 25.99 -4.41 9.42
C LEU A 465 25.78 -3.15 8.58
N GLN A 466 25.04 -2.19 9.08
CA GLN A 466 24.77 -0.94 8.37
C GLN A 466 26.06 -0.16 8.06
N TYR A 467 26.99 -0.10 9.01
CA TYR A 467 28.30 0.54 8.82
C TYR A 467 29.12 -0.17 7.72
N ARG A 468 29.14 -1.49 7.70
CA ARG A 468 29.81 -2.28 6.66
C ARG A 468 29.21 -2.02 5.27
N LEU A 469 27.87 -2.08 5.15
CA LEU A 469 27.17 -1.83 3.89
C LEU A 469 27.42 -0.40 3.37
N LYS A 470 27.40 0.58 4.26
CA LYS A 470 27.73 1.97 3.93
C LYS A 470 29.14 2.08 3.35
N LYS A 471 30.16 1.53 4.04
CA LYS A 471 31.55 1.54 3.57
C LYS A 471 31.74 0.83 2.23
N GLU A 472 31.03 -0.27 2.02
CA GLU A 472 31.09 -1.03 0.78
C GLU A 472 30.60 -0.19 -0.41
N ILE A 473 29.46 0.51 -0.25
CA ILE A 473 28.91 1.39 -1.29
C ILE A 473 29.83 2.59 -1.52
N GLU A 474 30.33 3.24 -0.46
CA GLU A 474 31.27 4.35 -0.56
C GLU A 474 32.54 3.98 -1.34
N GLY A 475 33.06 2.76 -1.11
CA GLY A 475 34.23 2.23 -1.83
C GLY A 475 33.96 1.80 -3.28
N SER A 476 32.70 1.57 -3.64
CA SER A 476 32.32 1.18 -5.02
C SER A 476 32.15 2.40 -5.94
N MET A 477 32.13 3.61 -5.41
CA MET A 477 31.94 4.84 -6.17
C MET A 477 33.28 5.47 -6.58
N VAL A 478 33.42 5.72 -7.87
CA VAL A 478 34.61 6.33 -8.46
C VAL A 478 34.55 7.86 -8.38
N ALA A 479 33.38 8.48 -8.33
CA ALA A 479 33.21 9.93 -8.42
C ALA A 479 33.12 10.60 -7.04
N GLY A 480 34.07 11.45 -6.71
CA GLY A 480 34.16 12.17 -5.42
C GLY A 480 33.18 13.33 -5.24
N HIS A 481 32.51 13.78 -6.31
CA HIS A 481 31.61 14.94 -6.30
C HIS A 481 30.15 14.62 -6.00
N VAL A 482 29.79 13.34 -5.91
CA VAL A 482 28.40 12.91 -5.71
C VAL A 482 27.98 13.08 -4.25
N GLU A 483 26.85 13.76 -4.01
CA GLU A 483 26.23 13.83 -2.69
C GLU A 483 25.72 12.43 -2.28
N LYS A 484 26.15 11.96 -1.11
CA LYS A 484 25.83 10.64 -0.58
C LYS A 484 24.93 10.75 0.64
N VAL A 485 23.71 10.26 0.54
CA VAL A 485 22.73 10.22 1.64
C VAL A 485 22.47 8.77 2.04
N PHE A 486 22.68 8.44 3.31
CA PHE A 486 22.38 7.12 3.89
C PHE A 486 21.31 7.29 4.95
N LEU A 487 20.24 6.46 4.86
CA LEU A 487 19.09 6.45 5.74
C LEU A 487 18.85 5.07 6.35
#